data_b079660fef006a90fc8ebc364267c28a
#
_entry.id   b079660fef006a90fc8ebc364267c28a
#
_cell.length_a   1.000
_cell.length_b   1.000
_cell.length_c   1.000
_cell.angle_alpha   90.00
_cell.angle_beta   90.00
_cell.angle_gamma   90.00
#
_symmetry.space_group_name_H-M   'P 1'
#
loop_
_entity.id
_entity.type
_entity.pdbx_description
1 polymer ?
#
loop_
_entity_poly.entity_id
_entity_poly.type
_entity_poly.pdbx_seq_one_letter_code
_entity_poly.pdbx_strand_id
1 'polypeptide(L)'
;MTYSWLLFDADGTLFDYDQAEATALEQAFAEVGTAFAPAHLNAYREINTRVWREFEAGRITAERLRLQRFELLFETLGRSLIPAEFSPVYLHHLARASQLIEGAREIVPALCAKYRLALITNGLRDVQRPRLAGSAIRDCFKEVIISEEIGAGVSRSFMLLFA
;
A
#
# COMPACT_ATOMS: atom_id res chain seq x y z
N MET A 1 -7.51 8.79 31.60
CA MET A 1 -8.20 7.93 30.60
C MET A 1 -7.25 6.82 30.23
N THR A 2 -7.67 5.56 30.30
CA THR A 2 -6.86 4.39 29.89
C THR A 2 -7.38 3.92 28.54
N TYR A 3 -6.56 4.06 27.50
CA TYR A 3 -6.88 3.48 26.18
C TYR A 3 -6.76 1.96 26.26
N SER A 4 -7.66 1.24 25.63
CA SER A 4 -7.62 -0.23 25.54
C SER A 4 -7.22 -0.71 24.14
N TRP A 5 -7.40 0.14 23.12
CA TRP A 5 -7.04 -0.09 21.72
C TRP A 5 -6.12 0.99 21.18
N LEU A 6 -5.20 0.58 20.33
CA LEU A 6 -4.42 1.46 19.47
C LEU A 6 -4.66 1.07 18.02
N LEU A 7 -4.89 2.07 17.18
CA LEU A 7 -5.15 1.90 15.75
C LEU A 7 -3.96 2.42 14.97
N PHE A 8 -3.48 1.64 14.03
CA PHE A 8 -2.34 1.96 13.19
C PHE A 8 -2.75 1.99 11.72
N ASP A 9 -2.27 2.98 11.00
CA ASP A 9 -2.20 2.92 9.55
C ASP A 9 -1.04 2.00 9.12
N ALA A 10 -1.12 1.48 7.89
CA ALA A 10 -0.12 0.57 7.36
C ALA A 10 1.03 1.32 6.65
N ASP A 11 0.71 1.98 5.55
CA ASP A 11 1.68 2.54 4.62
C ASP A 11 2.21 3.91 5.11
N GLY A 12 3.54 4.04 5.22
CA GLY A 12 4.16 5.25 5.75
C GLY A 12 4.09 5.39 7.28
N THR A 13 3.46 4.42 7.97
CA THR A 13 3.38 4.37 9.45
C THR A 13 4.08 3.13 10.01
N LEU A 14 3.82 1.96 9.46
CA LEU A 14 4.43 0.69 9.86
C LEU A 14 5.32 0.11 8.77
N PHE A 15 4.88 0.19 7.52
CA PHE A 15 5.63 -0.29 6.36
C PHE A 15 6.30 0.85 5.62
N ASP A 16 7.55 0.63 5.21
CA ASP A 16 8.28 1.55 4.33
C ASP A 16 7.72 1.44 2.90
N TYR A 17 6.64 2.20 2.67
CA TYR A 17 5.95 2.21 1.39
C TYR A 17 6.83 2.76 0.27
N ASP A 18 7.63 3.78 0.53
CA ASP A 18 8.47 4.42 -0.49
C ASP A 18 9.52 3.45 -1.06
N GLN A 19 10.13 2.64 -0.18
CA GLN A 19 11.05 1.60 -0.58
C GLN A 19 10.33 0.44 -1.26
N ALA A 20 9.20 0.01 -0.71
CA ALA A 20 8.38 -1.07 -1.26
C ALA A 20 7.89 -0.76 -2.68
N GLU A 21 7.36 0.45 -2.89
CA GLU A 21 6.90 0.95 -4.19
C GLU A 21 8.01 0.98 -5.23
N ALA A 22 9.18 1.57 -4.86
CA ALA A 22 10.32 1.68 -5.76
C ALA A 22 10.83 0.29 -6.19
N THR A 23 11.02 -0.61 -5.22
CA THR A 23 11.50 -1.97 -5.47
C THR A 23 10.50 -2.78 -6.31
N ALA A 24 9.22 -2.69 -5.98
CA ALA A 24 8.17 -3.40 -6.72
C ALA A 24 8.06 -2.94 -8.17
N LEU A 25 8.19 -1.62 -8.40
CA LEU A 25 8.15 -1.06 -9.75
C LEU A 25 9.37 -1.51 -10.57
N GLU A 26 10.57 -1.45 -10.01
CA GLU A 26 11.80 -1.91 -10.66
C GLU A 26 11.72 -3.41 -11.02
N GLN A 27 11.28 -4.24 -10.08
CA GLN A 27 11.12 -5.68 -10.30
C GLN A 27 10.07 -5.98 -11.37
N ALA A 28 8.96 -5.25 -11.38
CA ALA A 28 7.92 -5.43 -12.39
C ALA A 28 8.43 -5.07 -13.80
N PHE A 29 9.16 -3.97 -13.95
CA PHE A 29 9.78 -3.61 -15.23
C PHE A 29 10.81 -4.66 -15.68
N ALA A 30 11.62 -5.18 -14.77
CA ALA A 30 12.60 -6.23 -15.06
C ALA A 30 11.91 -7.52 -15.52
N GLU A 31 10.82 -7.93 -14.84
CA GLU A 31 10.09 -9.18 -15.16
C GLU A 31 9.43 -9.14 -16.54
N VAL A 32 8.95 -7.95 -16.97
CA VAL A 32 8.42 -7.77 -18.34
C VAL A 32 9.50 -7.46 -19.38
N GLY A 33 10.79 -7.59 -19.04
CA GLY A 33 11.90 -7.40 -19.94
C GLY A 33 12.12 -5.95 -20.41
N THR A 34 11.69 -4.98 -19.63
CA THR A 34 11.76 -3.55 -19.96
C THR A 34 12.70 -2.80 -19.02
N ALA A 35 13.58 -1.96 -19.57
CA ALA A 35 14.51 -1.18 -18.76
C ALA A 35 13.78 -0.19 -17.83
N PHE A 36 14.19 -0.19 -16.56
CA PHE A 36 13.75 0.76 -15.55
C PHE A 36 14.78 1.90 -15.40
N ALA A 37 14.28 3.10 -15.13
CA ALA A 37 15.10 4.26 -14.83
C ALA A 37 14.49 5.06 -13.66
N PRO A 38 15.31 5.81 -12.88
CA PRO A 38 14.78 6.62 -11.75
C PRO A 38 13.69 7.61 -12.16
N ALA A 39 13.74 8.13 -13.39
CA ALA A 39 12.70 9.01 -13.94
C ALA A 39 11.33 8.32 -14.03
N HIS A 40 11.29 7.01 -14.25
CA HIS A 40 10.05 6.23 -14.29
C HIS A 40 9.37 6.19 -12.91
N LEU A 41 10.15 6.09 -11.83
CA LEU A 41 9.63 6.14 -10.45
C LEU A 41 9.00 7.49 -10.14
N ASN A 42 9.67 8.60 -10.53
CA ASN A 42 9.13 9.94 -10.28
C ASN A 42 7.80 10.14 -11.04
N ALA A 43 7.76 9.79 -12.32
CA ALA A 43 6.53 9.86 -13.12
C ALA A 43 5.41 9.00 -12.51
N TYR A 44 5.76 7.77 -12.09
CA TYR A 44 4.80 6.88 -11.43
C TYR A 44 4.23 7.48 -10.14
N ARG A 45 5.06 8.02 -9.26
CA ARG A 45 4.63 8.61 -7.98
C ARG A 45 3.65 9.77 -8.16
N GLU A 46 3.91 10.65 -9.12
CA GLU A 46 3.00 11.75 -9.44
C GLU A 46 1.64 11.23 -9.93
N ILE A 47 1.67 10.27 -10.86
CA ILE A 47 0.46 9.66 -11.42
C ILE A 47 -0.29 8.88 -10.32
N ASN A 48 0.42 8.03 -9.58
CA ASN A 48 -0.16 7.19 -8.52
C ASN A 48 -0.86 8.03 -7.46
N THR A 49 -0.21 9.12 -6.99
CA THR A 49 -0.80 10.06 -6.03
C THR A 49 -2.11 10.67 -6.55
N ARG A 50 -2.17 11.05 -7.83
CA ARG A 50 -3.37 11.60 -8.45
C ARG A 50 -4.48 10.56 -8.54
N VAL A 51 -4.17 9.35 -9.00
CA VAL A 51 -5.15 8.27 -9.18
C VAL A 51 -5.68 7.78 -7.82
N TRP A 52 -4.85 7.73 -6.78
CA TRP A 52 -5.28 7.44 -5.41
C TRP A 52 -6.27 8.47 -4.87
N ARG A 53 -6.04 9.76 -5.13
CA ARG A 53 -7.01 10.83 -4.74
C ARG A 53 -8.37 10.67 -5.42
N GLU A 54 -8.40 10.20 -6.68
CA GLU A 54 -9.66 9.87 -7.37
C GLU A 54 -10.39 8.71 -6.71
N PHE A 55 -9.63 7.67 -6.32
CA PHE A 55 -10.17 6.50 -5.64
C PHE A 55 -10.69 6.86 -4.23
N GLU A 56 -9.91 7.57 -3.43
CA GLU A 56 -10.31 8.01 -2.08
C GLU A 56 -11.54 8.95 -2.11
N ALA A 57 -11.72 9.67 -3.19
CA ALA A 57 -12.89 10.50 -3.42
C ALA A 57 -14.11 9.73 -3.98
N GLY A 58 -13.98 8.40 -4.16
CA GLY A 58 -15.04 7.55 -4.70
C GLY A 58 -15.34 7.77 -6.19
N ARG A 59 -14.45 8.46 -6.94
CA ARG A 59 -14.65 8.74 -8.37
C ARG A 59 -14.29 7.58 -9.29
N ILE A 60 -13.44 6.67 -8.79
CA ILE A 60 -13.06 5.45 -9.52
C ILE A 60 -13.13 4.25 -8.58
N THR A 61 -13.26 3.06 -9.15
CA THR A 61 -13.24 1.78 -8.41
C THR A 61 -11.81 1.29 -8.16
N ALA A 62 -11.64 0.31 -7.27
CA ALA A 62 -10.35 -0.33 -7.02
C ALA A 62 -9.78 -1.02 -8.28
N GLU A 63 -10.64 -1.62 -9.11
CA GLU A 63 -10.23 -2.20 -10.40
C GLU A 63 -9.69 -1.11 -11.33
N ARG A 64 -10.37 0.04 -11.40
CA ARG A 64 -9.92 1.16 -12.21
C ARG A 64 -8.61 1.73 -11.71
N LEU A 65 -8.42 1.89 -10.39
CA LEU A 65 -7.17 2.30 -9.77
C LEU A 65 -6.00 1.40 -10.21
N ARG A 66 -6.19 0.06 -10.17
CA ARG A 66 -5.15 -0.92 -10.54
C ARG A 66 -4.64 -0.71 -11.96
N LEU A 67 -5.49 -0.32 -12.88
CA LEU A 67 -5.14 -0.20 -14.31
C LEU A 67 -4.75 1.23 -14.70
N GLN A 68 -5.52 2.22 -14.30
CA GLN A 68 -5.39 3.61 -14.76
C GLN A 68 -4.01 4.21 -14.48
N ARG A 69 -3.39 3.89 -13.33
CA ARG A 69 -2.06 4.39 -13.00
C ARG A 69 -1.00 3.90 -13.99
N PHE A 70 -1.13 2.69 -14.52
CA PHE A 70 -0.20 2.14 -15.50
C PHE A 70 -0.54 2.57 -16.94
N GLU A 71 -1.82 2.76 -17.27
CA GLU A 71 -2.21 3.37 -18.55
C GLU A 71 -1.54 4.75 -18.70
N LEU A 72 -1.70 5.59 -17.68
CA LEU A 72 -1.11 6.94 -17.67
C LEU A 72 0.43 6.91 -17.64
N LEU A 73 1.02 5.97 -16.89
CA LEU A 73 2.47 5.82 -16.84
C LEU A 73 3.01 5.45 -18.22
N PHE A 74 2.44 4.43 -18.86
CA PHE A 74 2.94 3.96 -20.16
C PHE A 74 2.72 4.98 -21.27
N GLU A 75 1.61 5.72 -21.23
CA GLU A 75 1.40 6.88 -22.10
C GLU A 75 2.51 7.94 -21.89
N THR A 76 2.78 8.31 -20.64
CA THR A 76 3.80 9.30 -20.28
C THR A 76 5.20 8.87 -20.74
N LEU A 77 5.50 7.56 -20.63
CA LEU A 77 6.80 7.00 -21.01
C LEU A 77 6.92 6.64 -22.51
N GLY A 78 5.85 6.79 -23.28
CA GLY A 78 5.80 6.35 -24.70
C GLY A 78 6.05 4.85 -24.85
N ARG A 79 5.53 4.02 -23.92
CA ARG A 79 5.74 2.57 -23.89
C ARG A 79 4.46 1.82 -24.28
N SER A 80 4.63 0.78 -25.09
CA SER A 80 3.51 -0.09 -25.52
C SER A 80 3.36 -1.33 -24.62
N LEU A 81 3.37 -1.12 -23.30
CA LEU A 81 3.09 -2.18 -22.33
C LEU A 81 1.58 -2.28 -22.06
N ILE A 82 1.10 -3.47 -21.73
CA ILE A 82 -0.33 -3.73 -21.46
C ILE A 82 -0.57 -3.57 -19.95
N PRO A 83 -1.33 -2.55 -19.51
CA PRO A 83 -1.58 -2.30 -18.08
C PRO A 83 -2.20 -3.49 -17.34
N ALA A 84 -3.09 -4.24 -17.98
CA ALA A 84 -3.75 -5.41 -17.40
C ALA A 84 -2.79 -6.59 -17.16
N GLU A 85 -1.69 -6.67 -17.88
CA GLU A 85 -0.62 -7.67 -17.68
C GLU A 85 0.41 -7.18 -16.66
N PHE A 86 0.76 -5.90 -16.70
CA PHE A 86 1.77 -5.31 -15.83
C PHE A 86 1.27 -5.14 -14.38
N SER A 87 0.04 -4.72 -14.20
CA SER A 87 -0.51 -4.42 -12.86
C SER A 87 -0.45 -5.61 -11.90
N PRO A 88 -0.83 -6.85 -12.28
CA PRO A 88 -0.69 -8.01 -11.41
C PRO A 88 0.76 -8.28 -11.00
N VAL A 89 1.71 -8.12 -11.92
CA VAL A 89 3.15 -8.30 -11.65
C VAL A 89 3.63 -7.29 -10.60
N TYR A 90 3.31 -6.02 -10.79
CA TYR A 90 3.64 -4.97 -9.82
C TYR A 90 3.01 -5.24 -8.44
N LEU A 91 1.72 -5.58 -8.39
CA LEU A 91 1.02 -5.85 -7.14
C LEU A 91 1.59 -7.08 -6.43
N HIS A 92 2.00 -8.10 -7.17
CA HIS A 92 2.68 -9.27 -6.61
C HIS A 92 3.98 -8.89 -5.89
N HIS A 93 4.84 -8.08 -6.51
CA HIS A 93 6.07 -7.62 -5.88
C HIS A 93 5.79 -6.71 -4.68
N LEU A 94 4.84 -5.78 -4.80
CA LEU A 94 4.44 -4.88 -3.72
C LEU A 94 3.89 -5.65 -2.50
N ALA A 95 3.11 -6.69 -2.74
CA ALA A 95 2.53 -7.54 -1.69
C ALA A 95 3.59 -8.33 -0.89
N ARG A 96 4.77 -8.56 -1.46
CA ARG A 96 5.89 -9.25 -0.81
C ARG A 96 6.86 -8.32 -0.09
N ALA A 97 6.75 -7.01 -0.33
CA ALA A 97 7.60 -5.99 0.28
C ALA A 97 7.10 -5.66 1.69
N SER A 98 7.55 -6.41 2.70
CA SER A 98 7.13 -6.31 4.10
C SER A 98 8.13 -5.56 4.99
N GLN A 99 8.99 -4.71 4.40
CA GLN A 99 9.95 -3.91 5.13
C GLN A 99 9.22 -2.94 6.07
N LEU A 100 9.64 -2.93 7.33
CA LEU A 100 9.10 -2.04 8.34
C LEU A 100 9.90 -0.74 8.40
N ILE A 101 9.21 0.34 8.74
CA ILE A 101 9.86 1.59 9.12
C ILE A 101 10.72 1.35 10.37
N GLU A 102 11.83 2.11 10.48
CA GLU A 102 12.74 2.04 11.62
C GLU A 102 11.99 2.19 12.94
N GLY A 103 12.28 1.32 13.90
CA GLY A 103 11.64 1.28 15.21
C GLY A 103 10.30 0.52 15.26
N ALA A 104 9.63 0.27 14.15
CA ALA A 104 8.34 -0.42 14.17
C ALA A 104 8.44 -1.86 14.67
N ARG A 105 9.54 -2.54 14.35
CA ARG A 105 9.81 -3.92 14.81
C ARG A 105 9.91 -4.04 16.33
N GLU A 106 10.38 -3.01 17.00
CA GLU A 106 10.57 -2.95 18.45
C GLU A 106 9.35 -2.39 19.17
N ILE A 107 8.77 -1.33 18.63
CA ILE A 107 7.67 -0.59 19.27
C ILE A 107 6.35 -1.38 19.22
N VAL A 108 6.02 -2.00 18.08
CA VAL A 108 4.73 -2.69 17.91
C VAL A 108 4.57 -3.86 18.88
N PRO A 109 5.54 -4.78 19.08
CA PRO A 109 5.45 -5.82 20.09
C PRO A 109 5.38 -5.28 21.53
N ALA A 110 6.11 -4.21 21.84
CA ALA A 110 6.06 -3.57 23.16
C ALA A 110 4.69 -2.96 23.47
N LEU A 111 4.00 -2.43 22.47
CA LEU A 111 2.62 -1.93 22.58
C LEU A 111 1.61 -3.08 22.63
N CYS A 112 1.80 -4.13 21.84
CA CYS A 112 0.97 -5.33 21.82
C CYS A 112 0.90 -6.03 23.19
N ALA A 113 1.96 -5.94 24.00
CA ALA A 113 1.99 -6.46 25.35
C ALA A 113 1.07 -5.70 26.33
N LYS A 114 0.65 -4.48 26.00
CA LYS A 114 -0.10 -3.57 26.89
C LYS A 114 -1.49 -3.21 26.35
N TYR A 115 -1.67 -3.23 25.04
CA TYR A 115 -2.86 -2.76 24.35
C TYR A 115 -3.33 -3.77 23.31
N ARG A 116 -4.59 -3.69 22.94
CA ARG A 116 -5.10 -4.36 21.73
C ARG A 116 -4.75 -3.49 20.53
N LEU A 117 -4.13 -4.09 19.51
CA LEU A 117 -3.77 -3.35 18.31
C LEU A 117 -4.71 -3.70 17.17
N ALA A 118 -5.11 -2.69 16.39
CA ALA A 118 -5.82 -2.84 15.13
C ALA A 118 -5.04 -2.13 14.01
N LEU A 119 -5.00 -2.76 12.84
CA LEU A 119 -4.50 -2.16 11.61
C LEU A 119 -5.69 -1.68 10.78
N ILE A 120 -5.65 -0.42 10.33
CA ILE A 120 -6.68 0.16 9.47
C ILE A 120 -5.96 0.77 8.26
N THR A 121 -6.35 0.37 7.05
CA THR A 121 -5.69 0.86 5.84
C THR A 121 -6.66 1.04 4.67
N ASN A 122 -6.38 2.04 3.82
CA ASN A 122 -7.04 2.24 2.53
C ASN A 122 -6.36 1.45 1.39
N GLY A 123 -5.25 0.76 1.68
CA GLY A 123 -4.52 -0.01 0.68
C GLY A 123 -5.36 -1.16 0.08
N LEU A 124 -4.89 -1.67 -1.05
CA LEU A 124 -5.54 -2.78 -1.74
C LEU A 124 -5.41 -4.08 -0.94
N ARG A 125 -6.51 -4.83 -0.83
CA ARG A 125 -6.55 -6.11 -0.11
C ARG A 125 -5.47 -7.08 -0.57
N ASP A 126 -5.27 -7.18 -1.88
CA ASP A 126 -4.32 -8.10 -2.50
C ASP A 126 -2.85 -7.75 -2.18
N VAL A 127 -2.60 -6.54 -1.67
CA VAL A 127 -1.30 -6.08 -1.18
C VAL A 127 -1.21 -6.19 0.33
N GLN A 128 -2.19 -5.64 1.05
CA GLN A 128 -2.08 -5.49 2.51
C GLN A 128 -2.13 -6.82 3.27
N ARG A 129 -2.99 -7.78 2.84
CA ARG A 129 -3.09 -9.09 3.50
C ARG A 129 -1.79 -9.90 3.41
N PRO A 130 -1.20 -10.12 2.20
CA PRO A 130 0.06 -10.86 2.10
C PRO A 130 1.24 -10.13 2.76
N ARG A 131 1.29 -8.79 2.64
CA ARG A 131 2.36 -7.99 3.24
C ARG A 131 2.36 -8.13 4.76
N LEU A 132 1.20 -7.99 5.41
CA LEU A 132 1.10 -8.17 6.86
C LEU A 132 1.43 -9.62 7.25
N ALA A 133 0.93 -10.61 6.51
CA ALA A 133 1.22 -12.02 6.77
C ALA A 133 2.72 -12.34 6.69
N GLY A 134 3.47 -11.67 5.80
CA GLY A 134 4.93 -11.78 5.68
C GLY A 134 5.72 -10.95 6.69
N SER A 135 5.06 -10.13 7.51
CA SER A 135 5.71 -9.20 8.43
C SER A 135 6.00 -9.84 9.80
N ALA A 136 7.08 -9.36 10.44
CA ALA A 136 7.46 -9.74 11.80
C ALA A 136 6.46 -9.29 12.89
N ILE A 137 5.57 -8.33 12.54
CA ILE A 137 4.57 -7.77 13.47
C ILE A 137 3.17 -8.34 13.29
N ARG A 138 2.98 -9.33 12.38
CA ARG A 138 1.66 -9.88 12.00
C ARG A 138 0.81 -10.33 13.19
N ASP A 139 1.44 -10.98 14.17
CA ASP A 139 0.73 -11.60 15.29
C ASP A 139 0.34 -10.58 16.39
N CYS A 140 0.76 -9.31 16.24
CA CYS A 140 0.45 -8.23 17.18
C CYS A 140 -0.97 -7.65 16.97
N PHE A 141 -1.53 -7.77 15.79
CA PHE A 141 -2.83 -7.17 15.45
C PHE A 141 -3.98 -8.13 15.71
N LYS A 142 -4.94 -7.70 16.53
CA LYS A 142 -6.17 -8.44 16.80
C LYS A 142 -7.19 -8.27 15.68
N GLU A 143 -7.20 -7.09 15.06
CA GLU A 143 -8.10 -6.73 13.97
C GLU A 143 -7.30 -6.11 12.83
N VAL A 144 -7.71 -6.42 11.60
CA VAL A 144 -7.14 -5.84 10.37
C VAL A 144 -8.31 -5.43 9.49
N ILE A 145 -8.46 -4.13 9.33
CA ILE A 145 -9.54 -3.50 8.57
C ILE A 145 -8.96 -2.90 7.29
N ILE A 146 -9.38 -3.42 6.15
CA ILE A 146 -9.00 -2.92 4.84
C ILE A 146 -10.25 -2.33 4.19
N SER A 147 -10.19 -1.06 3.79
CA SER A 147 -11.34 -0.33 3.26
C SER A 147 -12.00 -1.01 2.05
N GLU A 148 -11.20 -1.64 1.18
CA GLU A 148 -11.69 -2.38 0.01
C GLU A 148 -12.58 -3.59 0.43
N GLU A 149 -12.31 -4.23 1.57
CA GLU A 149 -13.08 -5.39 2.04
C GLU A 149 -14.45 -5.01 2.60
N ILE A 150 -14.55 -3.81 3.18
CA ILE A 150 -15.80 -3.34 3.79
C ILE A 150 -16.64 -2.45 2.85
N GLY A 151 -16.14 -2.20 1.64
CA GLY A 151 -16.83 -1.38 0.64
C GLY A 151 -16.98 0.10 1.02
N ALA A 152 -16.21 0.56 2.01
CA ALA A 152 -16.24 1.94 2.48
C ALA A 152 -14.81 2.46 2.60
N GLY A 153 -14.49 3.56 1.90
CA GLY A 153 -13.22 4.25 2.12
C GLY A 153 -13.12 4.68 3.59
N VAL A 154 -12.04 4.27 4.25
CA VAL A 154 -11.73 4.80 5.59
C VAL A 154 -11.26 6.23 5.36
N SER A 155 -12.12 7.20 5.67
CA SER A 155 -11.78 8.61 5.59
C SER A 155 -10.55 8.87 6.48
N ARG A 156 -9.60 9.68 5.99
CA ARG A 156 -8.50 10.19 6.84
C ARG A 156 -9.04 10.84 8.12
N SER A 157 -10.24 11.43 8.05
CA SER A 157 -10.94 11.97 9.21
C SER A 157 -11.34 10.90 10.23
N PHE A 158 -11.63 9.67 9.79
CA PHE A 158 -11.93 8.56 10.68
C PHE A 158 -10.68 8.09 11.44
N MET A 159 -9.52 8.09 10.78
CA MET A 159 -8.24 7.76 11.42
C MET A 159 -7.81 8.81 12.45
N LEU A 160 -8.11 10.10 12.20
CA LEU A 160 -7.84 11.20 13.12
C LEU A 160 -8.77 11.23 14.35
N LEU A 161 -9.92 10.56 14.32
CA LEU A 161 -10.85 10.49 15.46
C LEU A 161 -10.42 9.48 16.52
N PHE A 162 -9.46 8.61 16.22
CA PHE A 162 -8.97 7.56 17.12
C PHE A 162 -7.46 7.69 17.44
N ALA A 163 -6.79 8.70 16.91
CA ALA A 163 -5.43 9.10 17.28
C ALA A 163 -5.47 10.20 18.38
#